data_37261aa84fd37ef50777fa48b7cf1763
#
_entry.id   37261aa84fd37ef50777fa48b7cf1763
#
_cell.length_a   1.000
_cell.length_b   1.000
_cell.length_c   1.000
_cell.angle_alpha   90.00
_cell.angle_beta   90.00
_cell.angle_gamma   90.00
#
_symmetry.space_group_name_H-M   'P 1'
#
loop_
_entity.id
_entity.type
_entity.pdbx_description
1 polymer ?
#
loop_
_entity_poly.entity_id
_entity_poly.type
_entity_poly.pdbx_seq_one_letter_code
_entity_poly.pdbx_strand_id
1 'polypeptide(L)'
;IFSIPTDSLLLVFLKYSRYLREFCGFDKVPDASKITRCKQDFLLDLQSVFEHLVDVTEPICQEIDAVKADMTVFDSSGIEAFVQENNPKYADQMIRQVKAYAKAMNYNKNYDPYKAAYSHMPSHANSNPDVKQLFINGHFCYVFKFGLITNGLGIVRHIEMYNKSYFAAHTEIPVGRKTDSPDEDKSVHD
;
A
#
# COMPACT_ATOMS: atom_id res chain seq x y z
N ILE A 1 -9.00 -9.77 -13.49
CA ILE A 1 -9.27 -9.85 -14.92
C ILE A 1 -8.39 -8.85 -15.68
N PHE A 2 -8.66 -7.57 -15.71
CA PHE A 2 -7.76 -6.58 -16.32
C PHE A 2 -6.99 -5.84 -15.23
N SER A 3 -5.68 -6.06 -15.14
CA SER A 3 -4.85 -5.30 -14.22
C SER A 3 -4.61 -3.90 -14.82
N ILE A 4 -5.45 -2.93 -14.46
CA ILE A 4 -5.38 -1.54 -14.96
C ILE A 4 -4.86 -0.66 -13.83
N PRO A 5 -3.53 -0.45 -13.74
CA PRO A 5 -2.91 0.23 -12.59
C PRO A 5 -3.01 1.77 -12.64
N THR A 6 -3.38 2.35 -13.79
CA THR A 6 -3.41 3.82 -13.93
C THR A 6 -4.66 4.32 -14.65
N ASP A 7 -5.10 5.52 -14.30
CA ASP A 7 -6.24 6.20 -14.96
C ASP A 7 -6.00 6.39 -16.46
N SER A 8 -4.75 6.71 -16.83
CA SER A 8 -4.39 6.87 -18.25
C SER A 8 -4.60 5.58 -19.03
N LEU A 9 -4.23 4.44 -18.46
CA LEU A 9 -4.44 3.13 -19.09
C LEU A 9 -5.93 2.80 -19.14
N LEU A 10 -6.70 3.09 -18.11
CA LEU A 10 -8.15 2.93 -18.12
C LEU A 10 -8.79 3.73 -19.27
N LEU A 11 -8.41 5.00 -19.44
CA LEU A 11 -8.92 5.84 -20.52
C LEU A 11 -8.56 5.29 -21.90
N VAL A 12 -7.36 4.70 -22.06
CA VAL A 12 -6.97 4.01 -23.30
C VAL A 12 -7.88 2.80 -23.55
N PHE A 13 -8.13 1.96 -22.56
CA PHE A 13 -9.05 0.83 -22.70
C PHE A 13 -10.47 1.28 -23.07
N LEU A 14 -11.00 2.31 -22.39
CA LEU A 14 -12.31 2.89 -22.70
C LEU A 14 -12.37 3.51 -24.10
N LYS A 15 -11.26 4.02 -24.61
CA LYS A 15 -11.17 4.59 -25.98
C LYS A 15 -11.30 3.50 -27.05
N TYR A 16 -10.63 2.36 -26.85
CA TYR A 16 -10.56 1.32 -27.88
C TYR A 16 -11.58 0.21 -27.72
N SER A 17 -12.22 0.07 -26.54
CA SER A 17 -13.24 -0.94 -26.28
C SER A 17 -14.61 -0.29 -26.08
N ARG A 18 -15.48 -0.38 -27.10
CA ARG A 18 -16.87 0.06 -27.00
C ARG A 18 -17.61 -0.73 -25.93
N TYR A 19 -17.44 -2.04 -25.89
CA TYR A 19 -18.11 -2.92 -24.93
C TYR A 19 -17.74 -2.57 -23.48
N LEU A 20 -16.46 -2.27 -23.24
CA LEU A 20 -16.02 -1.84 -21.89
C LEU A 20 -16.62 -0.49 -21.51
N ARG A 21 -16.73 0.45 -22.46
CA ARG A 21 -17.42 1.75 -22.20
C ARG A 21 -18.86 1.55 -21.81
N GLU A 22 -19.60 0.75 -22.61
CA GLU A 22 -21.02 0.47 -22.38
C GLU A 22 -21.22 -0.27 -21.04
N PHE A 23 -20.35 -1.22 -20.71
CA PHE A 23 -20.34 -1.89 -19.41
C PHE A 23 -20.13 -0.92 -18.25
N CYS A 24 -19.25 0.07 -18.41
CA CYS A 24 -19.03 1.13 -17.41
C CYS A 24 -20.10 2.25 -17.45
N GLY A 25 -21.14 2.15 -18.27
CA GLY A 25 -22.19 3.15 -18.38
C GLY A 25 -21.79 4.44 -19.09
N PHE A 26 -20.71 4.42 -19.89
CA PHE A 26 -20.22 5.61 -20.60
C PHE A 26 -20.63 5.59 -22.09
N ASP A 27 -21.37 6.59 -22.56
CA ASP A 27 -21.66 6.80 -24.00
C ASP A 27 -20.39 7.20 -24.76
N LYS A 28 -19.53 7.97 -24.14
CA LYS A 28 -18.25 8.44 -24.70
C LYS A 28 -17.13 8.32 -23.67
N VAL A 29 -15.89 8.32 -24.16
CA VAL A 29 -14.70 8.28 -23.26
C VAL A 29 -14.75 9.47 -22.29
N PRO A 30 -14.73 9.25 -20.96
CA PRO A 30 -14.73 10.33 -20.00
C PRO A 30 -13.40 11.11 -20.07
N ASP A 31 -13.45 12.37 -19.70
CA ASP A 31 -12.26 13.18 -19.48
C ASP A 31 -11.51 12.73 -18.22
N ALA A 32 -10.17 12.85 -18.20
CA ALA A 32 -9.36 12.49 -17.05
C ALA A 32 -9.78 13.22 -15.76
N SER A 33 -10.21 14.48 -15.87
CA SER A 33 -10.71 15.26 -14.74
C SER A 33 -12.01 14.71 -14.16
N LYS A 34 -12.82 14.01 -14.96
CA LYS A 34 -14.03 13.32 -14.45
C LYS A 34 -13.67 12.12 -13.58
N ILE A 35 -12.63 11.36 -13.97
CA ILE A 35 -12.15 10.24 -13.17
C ILE A 35 -11.63 10.75 -11.81
N THR A 36 -10.83 11.83 -11.84
CA THR A 36 -10.32 12.44 -10.60
C THR A 36 -11.46 12.94 -9.69
N ARG A 37 -12.44 13.65 -10.25
CA ARG A 37 -13.61 14.13 -9.49
C ARG A 37 -14.42 12.97 -8.92
N CYS A 38 -14.69 11.95 -9.73
CA CYS A 38 -15.40 10.77 -9.27
C CYS A 38 -14.70 10.14 -8.04
N LYS A 39 -13.37 9.99 -8.07
CA LYS A 39 -12.62 9.49 -6.91
C LYS A 39 -12.73 10.39 -5.68
N GLN A 40 -12.78 11.70 -5.87
CA GLN A 40 -12.93 12.67 -4.77
C GLN A 40 -14.36 12.64 -4.19
N ASP A 41 -15.36 12.60 -5.06
CA ASP A 41 -16.77 12.59 -4.66
C ASP A 41 -17.15 11.31 -3.89
N PHE A 42 -16.56 10.16 -4.28
CA PHE A 42 -16.83 8.87 -3.64
C PHE A 42 -15.86 8.51 -2.52
N LEU A 43 -14.91 9.38 -2.16
CA LEU A 43 -13.88 9.05 -1.19
C LEU A 43 -14.45 8.62 0.18
N LEU A 44 -15.52 9.27 0.63
CA LEU A 44 -16.18 8.96 1.90
C LEU A 44 -17.05 7.71 1.85
N ASP A 45 -17.50 7.32 0.66
CA ASP A 45 -18.39 6.18 0.46
C ASP A 45 -17.63 4.89 0.09
N LEU A 46 -16.33 4.97 -0.18
CA LEU A 46 -15.53 3.83 -0.62
C LEU A 46 -15.58 2.65 0.36
N GLN A 47 -15.58 2.92 1.65
CA GLN A 47 -15.67 1.89 2.67
C GLN A 47 -17.01 1.14 2.58
N SER A 48 -18.12 1.88 2.51
CA SER A 48 -19.46 1.29 2.38
C SER A 48 -19.64 0.49 1.09
N VAL A 49 -19.05 0.98 -0.01
CA VAL A 49 -19.04 0.25 -1.29
C VAL A 49 -18.24 -1.04 -1.17
N PHE A 50 -17.09 -0.99 -0.52
CA PHE A 50 -16.26 -2.17 -0.29
C PHE A 50 -17.00 -3.21 0.57
N GLU A 51 -17.59 -2.80 1.69
CA GLU A 51 -18.39 -3.67 2.56
C GLU A 51 -19.55 -4.32 1.81
N HIS A 52 -20.27 -3.54 1.01
CA HIS A 52 -21.35 -4.09 0.16
C HIS A 52 -20.82 -5.12 -0.86
N LEU A 53 -19.65 -4.88 -1.47
CA LEU A 53 -19.04 -5.86 -2.37
C LEU A 53 -18.66 -7.15 -1.65
N VAL A 54 -18.18 -7.06 -0.41
CA VAL A 54 -17.91 -8.23 0.44
C VAL A 54 -19.19 -9.03 0.65
N ASP A 55 -20.28 -8.36 1.07
CA ASP A 55 -21.57 -8.99 1.34
C ASP A 55 -22.14 -9.69 0.10
N VAL A 56 -22.09 -9.02 -1.05
CA VAL A 56 -22.63 -9.58 -2.32
C VAL A 56 -21.78 -10.75 -2.84
N THR A 57 -20.46 -10.72 -2.60
CA THR A 57 -19.56 -11.77 -3.09
C THR A 57 -19.47 -12.98 -2.16
N GLU A 58 -19.87 -12.86 -0.88
CA GLU A 58 -19.80 -13.96 0.08
C GLU A 58 -20.63 -15.18 -0.35
N PRO A 59 -21.93 -15.05 -0.69
CA PRO A 59 -22.73 -16.21 -1.14
C PRO A 59 -22.12 -16.88 -2.38
N ILE A 60 -21.56 -16.09 -3.30
CA ILE A 60 -20.95 -16.60 -4.52
C ILE A 60 -19.70 -17.43 -4.18
N CYS A 61 -18.88 -16.97 -3.24
CA CYS A 61 -17.72 -17.71 -2.77
C CYS A 61 -18.09 -19.03 -2.09
N GLN A 62 -19.16 -19.02 -1.28
CA GLN A 62 -19.70 -20.23 -0.64
C GLN A 62 -20.20 -21.26 -1.67
N GLU A 63 -20.83 -20.79 -2.75
CA GLU A 63 -21.28 -21.66 -3.83
C GLU A 63 -20.11 -22.26 -4.63
N ILE A 64 -19.02 -21.53 -4.80
CA ILE A 64 -17.83 -22.00 -5.54
C ILE A 64 -17.06 -23.05 -4.71
N ASP A 65 -16.73 -22.75 -3.47
CA ASP A 65 -15.97 -23.63 -2.57
C ASP A 65 -16.13 -23.13 -1.12
N ALA A 66 -17.06 -23.74 -0.39
CA ALA A 66 -17.39 -23.34 0.99
C ALA A 66 -16.18 -23.44 1.93
N VAL A 67 -15.32 -24.46 1.76
CA VAL A 67 -14.14 -24.64 2.62
C VAL A 67 -13.16 -23.50 2.42
N LYS A 68 -12.89 -23.11 1.18
CA LYS A 68 -12.03 -21.97 0.88
C LYS A 68 -12.67 -20.62 1.22
N ALA A 69 -13.99 -20.51 1.07
CA ALA A 69 -14.71 -19.30 1.46
C ALA A 69 -14.57 -19.02 2.95
N ASP A 70 -14.62 -20.07 3.80
CA ASP A 70 -14.48 -19.95 5.26
C ASP A 70 -13.03 -19.79 5.73
N MET A 71 -12.04 -20.03 4.87
CA MET A 71 -10.64 -19.80 5.25
C MET A 71 -10.34 -18.30 5.39
N THR A 72 -9.58 -17.97 6.43
CA THR A 72 -9.06 -16.62 6.64
C THR A 72 -7.57 -16.61 6.38
N VAL A 73 -7.12 -15.78 5.45
CA VAL A 73 -5.72 -15.56 5.12
C VAL A 73 -5.40 -14.10 5.40
N PHE A 74 -4.46 -13.87 6.31
CA PHE A 74 -3.98 -12.52 6.63
C PHE A 74 -2.62 -12.28 5.97
N ASP A 75 -2.43 -11.09 5.42
CA ASP A 75 -1.15 -10.60 4.96
C ASP A 75 -1.06 -9.08 5.19
N SER A 76 0.14 -8.59 5.43
CA SER A 76 0.39 -7.16 5.53
C SER A 76 1.32 -6.69 4.43
N SER A 77 1.07 -5.50 3.93
CA SER A 77 1.85 -4.93 2.85
C SER A 77 1.94 -3.41 3.01
N GLY A 78 2.59 -2.74 2.06
CA GLY A 78 2.67 -1.29 2.00
C GLY A 78 2.35 -0.77 0.62
N ILE A 79 1.62 0.32 0.58
CA ILE A 79 1.43 1.10 -0.64
C ILE A 79 2.48 2.20 -0.65
N GLU A 80 3.36 2.20 -1.64
CA GLU A 80 4.39 3.22 -1.79
C GLU A 80 3.76 4.62 -1.88
N ALA A 81 4.16 5.49 -0.96
CA ALA A 81 3.60 6.83 -0.85
C ALA A 81 4.30 7.81 -1.79
N PHE A 82 3.55 8.79 -2.26
CA PHE A 82 4.08 9.87 -3.09
C PHE A 82 4.71 10.95 -2.21
N VAL A 83 5.91 10.65 -1.68
CA VAL A 83 6.68 11.51 -0.77
C VAL A 83 8.08 11.78 -1.31
N GLN A 84 8.72 12.84 -0.80
CA GLN A 84 10.06 13.23 -1.24
C GLN A 84 11.10 12.13 -1.00
N GLU A 85 10.96 11.40 0.09
CA GLU A 85 11.88 10.34 0.52
C GLU A 85 11.87 9.14 -0.46
N ASN A 86 10.78 8.92 -1.18
CA ASN A 86 10.69 7.92 -2.25
C ASN A 86 11.25 8.42 -3.59
N ASN A 87 11.66 9.68 -3.68
CA ASN A 87 12.29 10.18 -4.89
C ASN A 87 13.71 9.59 -5.03
N PRO A 88 14.03 8.88 -6.13
CA PRO A 88 15.35 8.30 -6.33
C PRO A 88 16.49 9.30 -6.17
N LYS A 89 16.29 10.56 -6.57
CA LYS A 89 17.30 11.62 -6.43
C LYS A 89 17.61 11.93 -4.97
N TYR A 90 16.63 11.85 -4.09
CA TYR A 90 16.82 12.08 -2.64
C TYR A 90 17.64 10.95 -2.03
N ALA A 91 17.25 9.69 -2.28
CA ALA A 91 17.98 8.52 -1.81
C ALA A 91 19.44 8.49 -2.35
N ASP A 92 19.64 8.76 -3.64
CA ASP A 92 20.96 8.83 -4.26
C ASP A 92 21.86 9.91 -3.64
N GLN A 93 21.30 11.06 -3.28
CA GLN A 93 22.04 12.12 -2.60
C GLN A 93 22.57 11.64 -1.24
N MET A 94 21.73 11.01 -0.44
CA MET A 94 22.11 10.44 0.86
C MET A 94 23.16 9.36 0.71
N ILE A 95 22.98 8.44 -0.22
CA ILE A 95 23.95 7.36 -0.51
C ILE A 95 25.31 7.93 -0.92
N ARG A 96 25.35 8.97 -1.76
CA ARG A 96 26.61 9.64 -2.16
C ARG A 96 27.33 10.27 -0.98
N GLN A 97 26.60 10.94 -0.08
CA GLN A 97 27.17 11.53 1.14
C GLN A 97 27.78 10.47 2.05
N VAL A 98 27.04 9.37 2.28
CA VAL A 98 27.52 8.26 3.11
C VAL A 98 28.73 7.57 2.48
N LYS A 99 28.75 7.35 1.17
CA LYS A 99 29.92 6.82 0.45
C LYS A 99 31.15 7.74 0.57
N ALA A 100 30.96 9.04 0.43
CA ALA A 100 32.05 10.02 0.58
C ALA A 100 32.61 10.01 2.00
N TYR A 101 31.73 9.97 3.02
CA TYR A 101 32.14 9.86 4.42
C TYR A 101 32.89 8.56 4.72
N ALA A 102 32.35 7.41 4.28
CA ALA A 102 33.00 6.11 4.47
C ALA A 102 34.39 6.05 3.84
N LYS A 103 34.58 6.66 2.67
CA LYS A 103 35.85 6.77 2.00
C LYS A 103 36.85 7.65 2.80
N ALA A 104 36.37 8.79 3.32
CA ALA A 104 37.23 9.69 4.14
C ALA A 104 37.67 9.05 5.45
N MET A 105 36.82 8.20 6.05
CA MET A 105 37.09 7.49 7.30
C MET A 105 37.79 6.13 7.11
N ASN A 106 38.14 5.76 5.87
CA ASN A 106 38.77 4.46 5.55
C ASN A 106 38.02 3.25 6.12
N TYR A 107 36.67 3.27 6.05
CA TYR A 107 35.89 2.12 6.49
C TYR A 107 36.26 0.87 5.67
N ASN A 108 36.17 -0.27 6.32
CA ASN A 108 36.56 -1.55 5.73
C ASN A 108 35.59 -1.98 4.61
N LYS A 109 35.98 -3.01 3.83
CA LYS A 109 35.18 -3.53 2.68
C LYS A 109 33.80 -4.10 3.05
N ASN A 110 33.54 -4.37 4.33
CA ASN A 110 32.27 -4.91 4.81
C ASN A 110 31.25 -3.80 5.14
N TYR A 111 31.65 -2.54 5.00
CA TYR A 111 30.71 -1.43 5.21
C TYR A 111 29.74 -1.28 4.04
N ASP A 112 28.44 -1.43 4.33
CA ASP A 112 27.38 -1.24 3.36
C ASP A 112 26.84 0.21 3.42
N PRO A 113 27.20 1.06 2.44
CA PRO A 113 26.75 2.45 2.41
C PRO A 113 25.25 2.60 2.14
N TYR A 114 24.61 1.62 1.54
CA TYR A 114 23.16 1.64 1.30
C TYR A 114 22.42 1.41 2.61
N LYS A 115 22.75 0.34 3.32
CA LYS A 115 22.18 0.08 4.65
C LYS A 115 22.42 1.23 5.61
N ALA A 116 23.61 1.82 5.59
CA ALA A 116 23.93 2.98 6.41
C ALA A 116 23.12 4.22 6.01
N ALA A 117 22.94 4.51 4.72
CA ALA A 117 22.12 5.62 4.27
C ALA A 117 20.67 5.48 4.76
N TYR A 118 20.05 4.33 4.55
CA TYR A 118 18.68 4.10 4.99
C TYR A 118 18.50 4.10 6.52
N SER A 119 19.51 3.65 7.28
CA SER A 119 19.46 3.73 8.76
C SER A 119 19.52 5.16 9.31
N HIS A 120 20.03 6.11 8.52
CA HIS A 120 20.10 7.54 8.87
C HIS A 120 18.94 8.36 8.30
N MET A 121 18.15 7.79 7.41
CA MET A 121 16.92 8.43 6.92
C MET A 121 15.84 8.41 8.02
N PRO A 122 14.93 9.39 8.04
CA PRO A 122 13.86 9.41 9.03
C PRO A 122 12.98 8.15 8.94
N SER A 123 12.49 7.67 10.08
CA SER A 123 11.59 6.49 10.14
C SER A 123 10.22 6.76 9.51
N HIS A 124 9.86 8.03 9.37
CA HIS A 124 8.60 8.50 8.77
C HIS A 124 8.89 9.56 7.72
N ALA A 125 7.98 9.73 6.76
CA ALA A 125 8.08 10.83 5.82
C ALA A 125 7.84 12.19 6.53
N ASN A 126 8.63 13.20 6.16
CA ASN A 126 8.54 14.53 6.75
C ASN A 126 7.18 15.18 6.49
N SER A 127 6.58 14.90 5.34
CA SER A 127 5.28 15.45 4.94
C SER A 127 4.08 14.72 5.55
N ASN A 128 4.25 13.46 5.95
CA ASN A 128 3.17 12.65 6.50
C ASN A 128 3.71 11.60 7.49
N PRO A 129 3.40 11.73 8.79
CA PRO A 129 3.90 10.83 9.81
C PRO A 129 3.28 9.42 9.79
N ASP A 130 2.20 9.19 9.04
CA ASP A 130 1.61 7.87 8.83
C ASP A 130 2.34 7.06 7.74
N VAL A 131 3.19 7.73 6.97
CA VAL A 131 4.03 7.12 5.95
C VAL A 131 5.34 6.69 6.58
N LYS A 132 5.57 5.38 6.67
CA LYS A 132 6.71 4.77 7.39
C LYS A 132 7.71 4.16 6.42
N GLN A 133 9.00 4.16 6.82
CA GLN A 133 10.03 3.46 6.09
C GLN A 133 9.91 1.95 6.35
N LEU A 134 9.70 1.17 5.30
CA LEU A 134 9.68 -0.29 5.33
C LEU A 134 10.59 -0.88 4.25
N PHE A 135 11.00 -2.14 4.46
CA PHE A 135 11.70 -2.93 3.45
C PHE A 135 10.68 -3.83 2.75
N ILE A 136 10.33 -3.49 1.50
CA ILE A 136 9.32 -4.20 0.71
C ILE A 136 9.91 -4.51 -0.67
N ASN A 137 9.62 -5.68 -1.21
CA ASN A 137 10.04 -6.09 -2.55
C ASN A 137 11.55 -5.95 -2.82
N GLY A 138 12.38 -6.12 -1.77
CA GLY A 138 13.83 -6.10 -1.88
C GLY A 138 14.47 -4.70 -1.80
N HIS A 139 13.70 -3.65 -1.50
CA HIS A 139 14.23 -2.30 -1.32
C HIS A 139 13.54 -1.56 -0.17
N PHE A 140 14.21 -0.53 0.36
CA PHE A 140 13.61 0.38 1.33
C PHE A 140 12.75 1.42 0.60
N CYS A 141 11.53 1.62 1.08
CA CYS A 141 10.63 2.67 0.62
C CYS A 141 9.74 3.20 1.75
N TYR A 142 9.12 4.32 1.51
CA TYR A 142 8.19 4.96 2.43
C TYR A 142 6.77 4.66 2.00
N VAL A 143 6.00 4.01 2.87
CA VAL A 143 4.71 3.42 2.53
C VAL A 143 3.63 3.75 3.54
N PHE A 144 2.39 3.69 3.08
CA PHE A 144 1.25 3.45 3.96
C PHE A 144 1.17 1.96 4.23
N LYS A 145 1.36 1.56 5.49
CA LYS A 145 1.23 0.16 5.90
C LYS A 145 -0.23 -0.20 6.06
N PHE A 146 -0.63 -1.36 5.55
CA PHE A 146 -1.98 -1.89 5.69
C PHE A 146 -1.96 -3.41 5.84
N GLY A 147 -3.03 -3.94 6.46
CA GLY A 147 -3.32 -5.35 6.51
C GLY A 147 -4.48 -5.70 5.59
N LEU A 148 -4.42 -6.88 5.00
CA LEU A 148 -5.46 -7.47 4.18
C LEU A 148 -5.90 -8.78 4.79
N ILE A 149 -7.20 -8.99 4.85
CA ILE A 149 -7.80 -10.29 5.10
C ILE A 149 -8.48 -10.75 3.80
N THR A 150 -8.09 -11.93 3.33
CA THR A 150 -8.72 -12.59 2.19
C THR A 150 -9.28 -13.94 2.63
N ASN A 151 -10.23 -14.46 1.85
CA ASN A 151 -10.59 -15.86 1.95
C ASN A 151 -9.62 -16.75 1.15
N GLY A 152 -9.75 -18.07 1.24
CA GLY A 152 -8.89 -19.02 0.52
C GLY A 152 -9.06 -19.00 -1.00
N LEU A 153 -10.04 -18.28 -1.54
CA LEU A 153 -10.20 -17.99 -2.97
C LEU A 153 -9.44 -16.74 -3.41
N GLY A 154 -8.78 -16.04 -2.46
CA GLY A 154 -8.05 -14.80 -2.73
C GLY A 154 -8.93 -13.55 -2.85
N ILE A 155 -10.19 -13.62 -2.41
CA ILE A 155 -11.09 -12.47 -2.41
C ILE A 155 -10.91 -11.68 -1.12
N VAL A 156 -10.64 -10.38 -1.25
CA VAL A 156 -10.44 -9.47 -0.11
C VAL A 156 -11.75 -9.33 0.66
N ARG A 157 -11.65 -9.51 1.99
CA ARG A 157 -12.78 -9.41 2.93
C ARG A 157 -12.66 -8.22 3.86
N HIS A 158 -11.43 -7.82 4.19
CA HIS A 158 -11.17 -6.69 5.06
C HIS A 158 -9.86 -6.01 4.68
N ILE A 159 -9.81 -4.69 4.85
CA ILE A 159 -8.62 -3.86 4.68
C ILE A 159 -8.52 -2.95 5.89
N GLU A 160 -7.36 -2.92 6.53
CA GLU A 160 -7.11 -2.04 7.66
C GLU A 160 -5.83 -1.23 7.45
N MET A 161 -5.88 0.07 7.71
CA MET A 161 -4.74 0.96 7.59
C MET A 161 -4.05 1.15 8.93
N TYR A 162 -2.77 0.80 9.04
CA TYR A 162 -1.97 0.95 10.25
C TYR A 162 -1.42 2.37 10.40
N ASN A 163 -2.31 3.31 10.66
CA ASN A 163 -2.02 4.72 10.89
C ASN A 163 -2.07 5.07 12.39
N LYS A 164 -1.82 6.34 12.73
CA LYS A 164 -1.88 6.81 14.13
C LYS A 164 -3.25 6.60 14.78
N SER A 165 -4.33 6.77 14.02
CA SER A 165 -5.69 6.59 14.53
C SER A 165 -5.94 5.14 14.89
N TYR A 166 -5.45 4.19 14.07
CA TYR A 166 -5.51 2.76 14.35
C TYR A 166 -4.83 2.44 15.69
N PHE A 167 -3.57 2.86 15.87
CA PHE A 167 -2.83 2.58 17.12
C PHE A 167 -3.39 3.31 18.34
N ALA A 168 -4.02 4.46 18.15
CA ALA A 168 -4.70 5.15 19.23
C ALA A 168 -5.97 4.41 19.72
N ALA A 169 -6.62 3.69 18.80
CA ALA A 169 -7.79 2.85 19.11
C ALA A 169 -7.42 1.46 19.67
N HIS A 170 -6.21 0.95 19.35
CA HIS A 170 -5.74 -0.39 19.70
C HIS A 170 -4.49 -0.31 20.60
N THR A 171 -4.68 0.20 21.81
CA THR A 171 -3.59 0.42 22.78
C THR A 171 -2.97 -0.88 23.31
N GLU A 172 -3.65 -2.01 23.15
CA GLU A 172 -3.18 -3.35 23.48
C GLU A 172 -2.06 -3.83 22.54
N ILE A 173 -1.96 -3.25 21.33
CA ILE A 173 -0.93 -3.64 20.35
C ILE A 173 0.41 -2.99 20.71
N PRO A 174 1.46 -3.78 21.04
CA PRO A 174 2.76 -3.23 21.35
C PRO A 174 3.42 -2.64 20.08
N VAL A 175 3.77 -1.37 20.14
CA VAL A 175 4.49 -0.68 19.06
C VAL A 175 5.99 -0.76 19.32
N GLY A 176 6.73 -1.28 18.36
CA GLY A 176 8.19 -1.40 18.45
C GLY A 176 8.88 -0.04 18.53
N ARG A 177 9.81 0.12 19.47
CA ARG A 177 10.51 1.40 19.71
C ARG A 177 11.36 1.89 18.53
N LYS A 178 11.81 1.00 17.64
CA LYS A 178 12.70 1.37 16.51
C LYS A 178 11.95 1.83 15.27
N THR A 179 10.74 1.37 15.07
CA THR A 179 10.01 1.59 13.81
C THR A 179 8.62 2.15 14.01
N ASP A 180 8.14 2.29 15.28
CA ASP A 180 6.74 2.60 15.60
C ASP A 180 5.76 1.77 14.76
N SER A 181 6.20 0.57 14.34
CA SER A 181 5.39 -0.40 13.61
C SER A 181 5.04 -1.54 14.55
N PRO A 182 3.81 -2.06 14.50
CA PRO A 182 3.49 -3.28 15.22
C PRO A 182 4.37 -4.40 14.68
N ASP A 183 4.76 -5.29 15.57
CA ASP A 183 5.35 -6.57 15.19
C ASP A 183 4.24 -7.36 14.46
N GLU A 184 4.45 -7.72 13.20
CA GLU A 184 3.44 -8.37 12.38
C GLU A 184 2.95 -9.67 13.01
N ASP A 185 3.86 -10.40 13.65
CA ASP A 185 3.53 -11.66 14.34
C ASP A 185 2.63 -11.47 15.57
N LYS A 186 2.63 -10.28 16.19
CA LYS A 186 1.82 -9.99 17.37
C LYS A 186 0.45 -9.44 17.04
N SER A 187 0.28 -8.78 15.89
CA SER A 187 -1.02 -8.27 15.45
C SER A 187 -1.96 -9.37 14.95
N VAL A 188 -1.45 -10.58 14.72
CA VAL A 188 -2.21 -11.74 14.22
C VAL A 188 -2.68 -12.66 15.35
N HIS A 189 -2.09 -12.55 16.55
CA HIS A 189 -2.32 -13.50 17.66
C HIS A 189 -3.12 -12.91 18.84
N ASP A 190 -3.44 -11.62 18.82
CA ASP A 190 -4.33 -10.96 19.76
C ASP A 190 -5.69 -10.64 19.10
#